data_34d8c4439b1ca34ce54fe2e585a6abfb
#
_entry.id   34d8c4439b1ca34ce54fe2e585a6abfb
#
_cell.length_a   1.000
_cell.length_b   1.000
_cell.length_c   1.000
_cell.angle_alpha   90.00
_cell.angle_beta   90.00
_cell.angle_gamma   90.00
#
_symmetry.space_group_name_H-M   'P 1'
#
loop_
_entity.id
_entity.type
_entity.pdbx_description
1 polymer ?
#
loop_
_entity_poly.entity_id
_entity_poly.type
_entity_poly.pdbx_seq_one_letter_code
_entity_poly.pdbx_strand_id
1 'polypeptide(L)'
;AKVEAALAPKNTIFEAVDLQVLDPAEVADHLLSFAERVKPMLCDVSLVVNDALDRGETVLFEGGQATMLDIDHGTYPFVTSSNPTAGGALTGSGVGPTRIDRVVGVAKAYTTRVGEGPFPTELDDEVGEALRAKGGEFGVTTGRPRRTGWFDAVVMRYSTRINGLTDICLTKLDVLSGYETIPVCVAYEVDGAVTDEMPLDQ
;
A
#
# COMPACT_ATOMS: atom_id res chain seq x y z
N ALA A 1 12.65 -1.54 -31.95
CA ALA A 1 11.49 -0.64 -32.08
C ALA A 1 10.90 -0.19 -30.73
N LYS A 2 10.29 -1.09 -29.89
CA LYS A 2 9.67 -0.66 -28.61
C LYS A 2 10.69 -0.11 -27.59
N VAL A 3 11.82 -0.78 -27.42
CA VAL A 3 12.89 -0.34 -26.51
C VAL A 3 13.49 0.99 -26.98
N GLU A 4 13.75 1.10 -28.26
CA GLU A 4 14.26 2.34 -28.88
C GLU A 4 13.31 3.52 -28.66
N ALA A 5 12.01 3.34 -28.96
CA ALA A 5 11.00 4.39 -28.73
C ALA A 5 10.89 4.78 -27.24
N ALA A 6 11.01 3.81 -26.33
CA ALA A 6 10.97 4.07 -24.89
C ALA A 6 12.24 4.77 -24.35
N LEU A 7 13.40 4.51 -24.97
CA LEU A 7 14.66 5.09 -24.53
C LEU A 7 14.93 6.47 -25.14
N ALA A 8 14.41 6.77 -26.32
CA ALA A 8 14.68 8.04 -26.99
C ALA A 8 14.45 9.28 -26.08
N PRO A 9 13.27 9.49 -25.45
CA PRO A 9 13.08 10.65 -24.57
C PRO A 9 13.91 10.57 -23.30
N LYS A 10 14.23 9.37 -22.80
CA LYS A 10 15.08 9.20 -21.60
C LYS A 10 16.53 9.55 -21.88
N ASN A 11 17.06 9.11 -23.02
CA ASN A 11 18.42 9.43 -23.43
C ASN A 11 18.60 10.94 -23.65
N THR A 12 17.59 11.63 -24.17
CA THR A 12 17.62 13.10 -24.26
C THR A 12 17.77 13.75 -22.88
N ILE A 13 17.08 13.23 -21.86
CA ILE A 13 17.22 13.72 -20.48
C ILE A 13 18.59 13.36 -19.92
N PHE A 14 19.08 12.14 -20.14
CA PHE A 14 20.38 11.69 -19.65
C PHE A 14 21.51 12.55 -20.23
N GLU A 15 21.48 12.86 -21.52
CA GLU A 15 22.41 13.79 -22.15
C GLU A 15 22.36 15.19 -21.51
N ALA A 16 21.16 15.70 -21.24
CA ALA A 16 20.97 17.04 -20.67
C ALA A 16 21.50 17.19 -19.23
N VAL A 17 21.69 16.07 -18.51
CA VAL A 17 22.20 16.03 -17.14
C VAL A 17 23.54 15.30 -17.01
N ASP A 18 24.28 15.19 -18.11
CA ASP A 18 25.61 14.54 -18.21
C ASP A 18 25.63 13.08 -17.70
N LEU A 19 24.52 12.34 -17.86
CA LEU A 19 24.47 10.91 -17.60
C LEU A 19 24.73 10.10 -18.88
N GLN A 20 25.24 8.88 -18.69
CA GLN A 20 25.48 7.95 -19.80
C GLN A 20 24.17 7.56 -20.48
N VAL A 21 24.08 7.77 -21.77
CA VAL A 21 22.97 7.26 -22.61
C VAL A 21 23.02 5.74 -22.71
N LEU A 22 21.85 5.14 -22.84
CA LEU A 22 21.70 3.69 -22.99
C LEU A 22 21.58 3.33 -24.48
N ASP A 23 22.34 2.32 -24.93
CA ASP A 23 22.16 1.75 -26.26
C ASP A 23 20.88 0.90 -26.28
N PRO A 24 19.90 1.23 -27.15
CA PRO A 24 18.67 0.46 -27.26
C PRO A 24 18.87 -0.99 -27.69
N ALA A 25 19.93 -1.29 -28.44
CA ALA A 25 20.24 -2.65 -28.88
C ALA A 25 20.75 -3.50 -27.69
N GLU A 26 21.69 -2.98 -26.91
CA GLU A 26 22.19 -3.65 -25.70
C GLU A 26 21.08 -3.93 -24.68
N VAL A 27 20.20 -2.94 -24.45
CA VAL A 27 19.05 -3.11 -23.54
C VAL A 27 18.08 -4.15 -24.08
N ALA A 28 17.82 -4.15 -25.41
CA ALA A 28 16.94 -5.14 -26.00
C ALA A 28 17.51 -6.56 -25.91
N ASP A 29 18.80 -6.74 -26.19
CA ASP A 29 19.47 -8.04 -26.11
C ASP A 29 19.50 -8.57 -24.67
N HIS A 30 19.76 -7.69 -23.70
CA HIS A 30 19.66 -8.04 -22.29
C HIS A 30 18.28 -8.52 -21.90
N LEU A 31 17.22 -7.81 -22.29
CA LEU A 31 15.83 -8.21 -21.99
C LEU A 31 15.46 -9.52 -22.71
N LEU A 32 15.89 -9.70 -23.96
CA LEU A 32 15.64 -10.91 -24.74
C LEU A 32 16.35 -12.14 -24.16
N SER A 33 17.45 -11.96 -23.44
CA SER A 33 18.16 -13.07 -22.78
C SER A 33 17.29 -13.80 -21.74
N PHE A 34 16.25 -13.17 -21.23
CA PHE A 34 15.28 -13.77 -20.31
C PHE A 34 14.06 -14.38 -21.01
N ALA A 35 13.93 -14.22 -22.33
CA ALA A 35 12.70 -14.57 -23.06
C ALA A 35 12.27 -16.02 -22.86
N GLU A 36 13.18 -16.98 -23.02
CA GLU A 36 12.85 -18.40 -22.87
C GLU A 36 12.43 -18.78 -21.44
N ARG A 37 12.94 -18.07 -20.45
CA ARG A 37 12.55 -18.26 -19.04
C ARG A 37 11.18 -17.66 -18.74
N VAL A 38 10.88 -16.49 -19.31
CA VAL A 38 9.66 -15.72 -19.02
C VAL A 38 8.47 -16.21 -19.85
N LYS A 39 8.71 -16.62 -21.10
CA LYS A 39 7.66 -17.03 -22.04
C LYS A 39 6.64 -18.04 -21.47
N PRO A 40 7.03 -19.12 -20.78
CA PRO A 40 6.07 -20.05 -20.19
C PRO A 40 5.28 -19.50 -19.01
N MET A 41 5.65 -18.33 -18.48
CA MET A 41 4.96 -17.65 -17.37
C MET A 41 3.91 -16.64 -17.88
N LEU A 42 3.86 -16.37 -19.18
CA LEU A 42 2.91 -15.42 -19.77
C LEU A 42 1.56 -16.09 -19.96
N CYS A 43 0.52 -15.47 -19.41
CA CYS A 43 -0.86 -15.91 -19.58
C CYS A 43 -1.81 -14.71 -19.55
N ASP A 44 -3.05 -14.94 -19.96
CA ASP A 44 -4.16 -14.02 -19.66
C ASP A 44 -4.59 -14.26 -18.21
N VAL A 45 -4.14 -13.37 -17.31
CA VAL A 45 -4.40 -13.48 -15.87
C VAL A 45 -5.90 -13.41 -15.58
N SER A 46 -6.64 -12.55 -16.29
CA SER A 46 -8.08 -12.43 -16.13
C SER A 46 -8.78 -13.76 -16.42
N LEU A 47 -8.42 -14.42 -17.53
CA LEU A 47 -8.98 -15.71 -17.87
C LEU A 47 -8.63 -16.78 -16.83
N VAL A 48 -7.37 -16.89 -16.45
CA VAL A 48 -6.90 -17.92 -15.49
C VAL A 48 -7.61 -17.78 -14.14
N VAL A 49 -7.75 -16.56 -13.63
CA VAL A 49 -8.38 -16.30 -12.32
C VAL A 49 -9.89 -16.55 -12.38
N ASN A 50 -10.58 -16.08 -13.42
CA ASN A 50 -12.01 -16.30 -13.55
C ASN A 50 -12.35 -17.77 -13.77
N ASP A 51 -11.56 -18.52 -14.54
CA ASP A 51 -11.72 -19.96 -14.71
C ASP A 51 -11.55 -20.73 -13.39
N ALA A 52 -10.61 -20.31 -12.53
CA ALA A 52 -10.44 -20.89 -11.20
C ALA A 52 -11.68 -20.66 -10.32
N LEU A 53 -12.20 -19.43 -10.33
CA LEU A 53 -13.43 -19.06 -9.61
C LEU A 53 -14.65 -19.85 -10.14
N ASP A 54 -14.75 -20.05 -11.46
CA ASP A 54 -15.83 -20.81 -12.09
C ASP A 54 -15.80 -22.31 -11.74
N ARG A 55 -14.59 -22.85 -11.46
CA ARG A 55 -14.43 -24.21 -10.91
C ARG A 55 -14.69 -24.30 -9.42
N GLY A 56 -15.04 -23.19 -8.74
CA GLY A 56 -15.26 -23.15 -7.30
C GLY A 56 -13.97 -23.21 -6.47
N GLU A 57 -12.83 -22.87 -7.05
CA GLU A 57 -11.56 -22.81 -6.32
C GLU A 57 -11.49 -21.54 -5.45
N THR A 58 -10.76 -21.62 -4.35
CA THR A 58 -10.48 -20.44 -3.51
C THR A 58 -9.33 -19.65 -4.09
N VAL A 59 -9.57 -18.38 -4.40
CA VAL A 59 -8.57 -17.44 -4.88
C VAL A 59 -8.31 -16.39 -3.81
N LEU A 60 -7.05 -16.24 -3.40
CA LEU A 60 -6.61 -15.22 -2.46
C LEU A 60 -5.92 -14.09 -3.21
N PHE A 61 -6.44 -12.87 -3.06
CA PHE A 61 -5.78 -11.64 -3.50
C PHE A 61 -5.04 -11.02 -2.33
N GLU A 62 -3.73 -10.82 -2.49
CA GLU A 62 -2.91 -10.15 -1.51
C GLU A 62 -2.54 -8.76 -2.01
N GLY A 63 -2.98 -7.73 -1.28
CA GLY A 63 -2.60 -6.35 -1.52
C GLY A 63 -1.34 -5.97 -0.75
N GLY A 64 -0.64 -4.94 -1.21
CA GLY A 64 0.44 -4.27 -0.50
C GLY A 64 0.04 -2.87 -0.06
N GLN A 65 0.96 -2.14 0.56
CA GLN A 65 0.81 -0.77 1.05
C GLN A 65 -0.34 -0.62 2.07
N ALA A 66 -1.11 0.47 1.98
CA ALA A 66 -2.22 0.75 2.89
C ALA A 66 -3.26 1.65 2.23
N THR A 67 -4.49 1.66 2.73
CA THR A 67 -5.58 2.51 2.24
C THR A 67 -5.21 3.98 2.18
N MET A 68 -4.53 4.49 3.22
CA MET A 68 -4.11 5.91 3.28
C MET A 68 -2.98 6.27 2.29
N LEU A 69 -2.42 5.29 1.58
CA LEU A 69 -1.45 5.49 0.50
C LEU A 69 -2.07 5.32 -0.90
N ASP A 70 -3.37 5.06 -0.99
CA ASP A 70 -4.08 4.95 -2.27
C ASP A 70 -4.07 6.29 -3.00
N ILE A 71 -3.82 6.28 -4.32
CA ILE A 71 -3.68 7.52 -5.09
C ILE A 71 -4.98 8.34 -5.16
N ASP A 72 -6.13 7.67 -5.10
CA ASP A 72 -7.45 8.33 -5.21
C ASP A 72 -8.08 8.59 -3.84
N HIS A 73 -7.81 7.73 -2.85
CA HIS A 73 -8.48 7.73 -1.55
C HIS A 73 -7.52 7.93 -0.36
N GLY A 74 -6.23 8.05 -0.62
CA GLY A 74 -5.21 8.27 0.40
C GLY A 74 -4.94 9.74 0.69
N THR A 75 -3.92 9.97 1.49
CA THR A 75 -3.47 11.31 1.93
C THR A 75 -2.58 11.97 0.87
N TYR A 76 -3.15 12.30 -0.28
CA TYR A 76 -2.43 12.96 -1.38
C TYR A 76 -1.80 14.29 -0.90
N PRO A 77 -0.53 14.64 -1.28
CA PRO A 77 0.33 13.95 -2.23
C PRO A 77 1.18 12.80 -1.65
N PHE A 78 1.03 12.47 -0.37
CA PHE A 78 1.81 11.45 0.32
C PHE A 78 1.21 10.05 0.11
N VAL A 79 1.19 9.61 -1.14
CA VAL A 79 0.56 8.38 -1.62
C VAL A 79 1.50 7.57 -2.50
N THR A 80 1.13 6.33 -2.82
CA THR A 80 1.78 5.54 -3.88
C THR A 80 1.18 5.90 -5.25
N SER A 81 1.82 5.46 -6.32
CA SER A 81 1.32 5.59 -7.70
C SER A 81 0.34 4.47 -8.08
N SER A 82 -0.33 3.86 -7.13
CA SER A 82 -1.20 2.70 -7.31
C SER A 82 -2.44 2.79 -6.41
N ASN A 83 -3.39 1.87 -6.62
CA ASN A 83 -4.58 1.70 -5.81
C ASN A 83 -4.44 0.45 -4.92
N PRO A 84 -3.87 0.55 -3.71
CA PRO A 84 -3.78 -0.58 -2.77
C PRO A 84 -5.10 -0.91 -2.07
N THR A 85 -6.18 -0.20 -2.34
CA THR A 85 -7.53 -0.55 -1.89
C THR A 85 -8.02 -1.85 -2.54
N ALA A 86 -9.03 -2.49 -1.96
CA ALA A 86 -9.60 -3.74 -2.48
C ALA A 86 -10.07 -3.62 -3.93
N GLY A 87 -10.58 -2.43 -4.33
CA GLY A 87 -10.93 -2.15 -5.72
C GLY A 87 -9.77 -2.29 -6.70
N GLY A 88 -8.54 -1.96 -6.26
CA GLY A 88 -7.33 -2.11 -7.09
C GLY A 88 -7.01 -3.56 -7.42
N ALA A 89 -7.33 -4.50 -6.53
CA ALA A 89 -7.16 -5.93 -6.81
C ALA A 89 -8.06 -6.39 -7.97
N LEU A 90 -9.29 -5.89 -8.01
CA LEU A 90 -10.25 -6.21 -9.08
C LEU A 90 -9.78 -5.67 -10.43
N THR A 91 -9.40 -4.40 -10.46
CA THR A 91 -8.88 -3.76 -11.68
C THR A 91 -7.60 -4.42 -12.17
N GLY A 92 -6.69 -4.75 -11.24
CA GLY A 92 -5.38 -5.35 -11.57
C GLY A 92 -5.48 -6.80 -12.06
N SER A 93 -6.44 -7.57 -11.57
CA SER A 93 -6.61 -8.99 -11.92
C SER A 93 -7.66 -9.24 -13.01
N GLY A 94 -8.51 -8.24 -13.33
CA GLY A 94 -9.61 -8.41 -14.28
C GLY A 94 -10.77 -9.25 -13.74
N VAL A 95 -10.98 -9.22 -12.42
CA VAL A 95 -12.10 -9.92 -11.75
C VAL A 95 -13.23 -8.93 -11.49
N GLY A 96 -14.46 -9.33 -11.79
CA GLY A 96 -15.64 -8.51 -11.55
C GLY A 96 -15.94 -8.33 -10.06
N PRO A 97 -16.51 -7.17 -9.63
CA PRO A 97 -16.71 -6.87 -8.22
C PRO A 97 -17.65 -7.85 -7.49
N THR A 98 -18.58 -8.47 -8.19
CA THR A 98 -19.50 -9.45 -7.63
C THR A 98 -18.91 -10.85 -7.40
N ARG A 99 -17.63 -11.03 -7.73
CA ARG A 99 -16.89 -12.29 -7.57
C ARG A 99 -16.05 -12.32 -6.29
N ILE A 100 -16.10 -11.25 -5.49
CA ILE A 100 -15.40 -11.16 -4.22
C ILE A 100 -16.38 -11.46 -3.08
N ASP A 101 -16.12 -12.52 -2.34
CA ASP A 101 -16.95 -12.95 -1.24
C ASP A 101 -16.52 -12.31 0.09
N ARG A 102 -15.23 -11.99 0.23
CA ARG A 102 -14.66 -11.55 1.51
C ARG A 102 -13.50 -10.59 1.31
N VAL A 103 -13.52 -9.51 2.09
CA VAL A 103 -12.43 -8.52 2.13
C VAL A 103 -11.92 -8.41 3.56
N VAL A 104 -10.70 -8.88 3.80
CA VAL A 104 -10.08 -8.87 5.13
C VAL A 104 -9.09 -7.71 5.22
N GLY A 105 -9.38 -6.73 6.08
CA GLY A 105 -8.44 -5.66 6.41
C GLY A 105 -7.40 -6.15 7.43
N VAL A 106 -6.11 -5.99 7.12
CA VAL A 106 -5.05 -6.24 8.09
C VAL A 106 -4.68 -4.92 8.75
N ALA A 107 -4.91 -4.81 10.05
CA ALA A 107 -4.59 -3.64 10.85
C ALA A 107 -3.66 -4.00 12.02
N LYS A 108 -2.80 -3.09 12.42
CA LYS A 108 -2.07 -3.21 13.69
C LYS A 108 -2.90 -2.63 14.82
N ALA A 109 -2.67 -3.08 16.04
CA ALA A 109 -3.30 -2.54 17.24
C ALA A 109 -2.82 -1.12 17.61
N TYR A 110 -1.89 -0.59 16.85
CA TYR A 110 -1.39 0.79 16.86
C TYR A 110 -1.09 1.22 15.43
N THR A 111 -0.95 2.52 15.20
CA THR A 111 -0.72 3.03 13.84
C THR A 111 0.76 3.19 13.55
N THR A 112 1.16 2.92 12.30
CA THR A 112 2.52 3.20 11.81
C THR A 112 2.46 3.90 10.46
N ARG A 113 3.43 4.79 10.20
CA ARG A 113 3.59 5.44 8.91
C ARG A 113 5.06 5.49 8.50
N VAL A 114 5.32 5.31 7.22
CA VAL A 114 6.64 5.50 6.61
C VAL A 114 6.62 6.79 5.80
N GLY A 115 7.62 7.64 5.99
CA GLY A 115 7.75 8.90 5.27
C GLY A 115 6.82 10.00 5.81
N GLU A 116 6.63 11.01 4.98
CA GLU A 116 5.88 12.22 5.31
C GLU A 116 4.37 12.02 5.19
N GLY A 117 3.61 13.07 5.50
CA GLY A 117 2.16 13.12 5.44
C GLY A 117 1.50 13.08 6.81
N PRO A 118 0.18 13.32 6.86
CA PRO A 118 -0.56 13.48 8.11
C PRO A 118 -0.57 12.20 8.93
N PHE A 119 -0.45 12.37 10.24
CA PHE A 119 -0.48 11.30 11.23
C PHE A 119 -1.04 11.83 12.54
N PRO A 120 -2.36 12.01 12.69
CA PRO A 120 -2.96 12.69 13.83
C PRO A 120 -2.66 12.05 15.18
N THR A 121 -2.44 10.74 15.24
CA THR A 121 -2.15 9.98 16.45
C THR A 121 -0.67 9.72 16.68
N GLU A 122 0.21 10.39 15.95
CA GLU A 122 1.66 10.21 16.08
C GLU A 122 2.16 10.51 17.49
N LEU A 123 3.10 9.72 17.95
CA LEU A 123 3.79 9.85 19.22
C LEU A 123 5.27 10.11 18.97
N ASP A 124 5.67 11.36 19.17
CA ASP A 124 7.09 11.78 19.09
C ASP A 124 7.66 11.91 20.52
N ASP A 125 7.53 10.83 21.29
CA ASP A 125 7.90 10.74 22.69
C ASP A 125 8.44 9.34 23.04
N GLU A 126 8.72 9.12 24.33
CA GLU A 126 9.21 7.83 24.84
C GLU A 126 8.25 6.66 24.57
N VAL A 127 6.95 6.92 24.51
CA VAL A 127 5.93 5.89 24.21
C VAL A 127 6.03 5.48 22.73
N GLY A 128 6.15 6.46 21.84
CA GLY A 128 6.36 6.20 20.41
C GLY A 128 7.64 5.41 20.12
N GLU A 129 8.74 5.76 20.82
CA GLU A 129 10.00 5.01 20.74
C GLU A 129 9.85 3.57 21.27
N ALA A 130 9.15 3.39 22.38
CA ALA A 130 8.90 2.07 22.95
C ALA A 130 8.06 1.19 22.00
N LEU A 131 7.01 1.75 21.37
CA LEU A 131 6.22 1.06 20.36
C LEU A 131 7.08 0.66 19.15
N ARG A 132 7.93 1.57 18.67
CA ARG A 132 8.85 1.31 17.55
C ARG A 132 9.81 0.17 17.86
N ALA A 133 10.47 0.24 19.01
CA ALA A 133 11.47 -0.75 19.43
C ALA A 133 10.81 -2.12 19.64
N LYS A 134 9.74 -2.19 20.45
CA LYS A 134 9.04 -3.43 20.78
C LYS A 134 8.33 -4.05 19.59
N GLY A 135 7.77 -3.20 18.70
CA GLY A 135 7.12 -3.60 17.48
C GLY A 135 8.06 -3.98 16.34
N GLY A 136 9.37 -3.66 16.45
CA GLY A 136 10.32 -3.85 15.37
C GLY A 136 9.98 -2.98 14.14
N GLU A 137 9.51 -1.75 14.37
CA GLU A 137 8.98 -0.88 13.33
C GLU A 137 10.10 -0.16 12.57
N PHE A 138 10.79 -0.95 11.75
CA PHE A 138 11.85 -0.52 10.83
C PHE A 138 11.60 -1.06 9.42
N GLY A 139 12.07 -0.33 8.42
CA GLY A 139 11.99 -0.78 7.03
C GLY A 139 12.86 -2.02 6.81
N VAL A 140 12.29 -3.08 6.26
CA VAL A 140 13.00 -4.36 6.05
C VAL A 140 14.26 -4.19 5.18
N THR A 141 14.16 -3.39 4.12
CA THR A 141 15.26 -3.18 3.16
C THR A 141 16.17 -2.04 3.56
N THR A 142 15.63 -0.95 4.09
CA THR A 142 16.37 0.30 4.33
C THR A 142 16.77 0.49 5.80
N GLY A 143 16.22 -0.28 6.73
CA GLY A 143 16.38 -0.06 8.17
C GLY A 143 15.76 1.24 8.68
N ARG A 144 15.09 2.02 7.83
CA ARG A 144 14.54 3.32 8.19
C ARG A 144 13.47 3.18 9.27
N PRO A 145 13.54 3.96 10.38
CA PRO A 145 12.53 3.91 11.43
C PRO A 145 11.17 4.35 10.88
N ARG A 146 10.12 3.66 11.29
CA ARG A 146 8.74 4.06 11.04
C ARG A 146 8.26 5.00 12.14
N ARG A 147 7.42 5.95 11.77
CA ARG A 147 6.64 6.76 12.71
C ARG A 147 5.60 5.86 13.37
N THR A 148 5.34 6.06 14.65
CA THR A 148 4.42 5.24 15.45
C THR A 148 3.42 6.12 16.20
N GLY A 149 2.23 5.61 16.44
CA GLY A 149 1.18 6.34 17.13
C GLY A 149 0.05 5.42 17.62
N TRP A 150 -0.88 5.95 18.41
CA TRP A 150 -2.02 5.19 18.89
C TRP A 150 -2.95 4.75 17.74
N PHE A 151 -3.76 3.73 18.01
CA PHE A 151 -4.75 3.24 17.06
C PHE A 151 -5.75 4.34 16.70
N ASP A 152 -5.98 4.53 15.41
CA ASP A 152 -6.85 5.56 14.87
C ASP A 152 -8.13 4.93 14.30
N ALA A 153 -9.22 5.09 15.06
CA ALA A 153 -10.52 4.55 14.66
C ALA A 153 -11.20 5.40 13.57
N VAL A 154 -10.83 6.67 13.38
CA VAL A 154 -11.32 7.49 12.27
C VAL A 154 -10.78 6.94 10.96
N VAL A 155 -9.47 6.74 10.87
CA VAL A 155 -8.81 6.08 9.72
C VAL A 155 -9.37 4.69 9.50
N MET A 156 -9.63 3.93 10.57
CA MET A 156 -10.14 2.56 10.44
C MET A 156 -11.57 2.52 9.90
N ARG A 157 -12.46 3.42 10.34
CA ARG A 157 -13.82 3.55 9.78
C ARG A 157 -13.78 3.95 8.32
N TYR A 158 -12.96 4.94 7.98
CA TYR A 158 -12.74 5.35 6.59
C TYR A 158 -12.24 4.18 5.73
N SER A 159 -11.21 3.46 6.18
CA SER A 159 -10.65 2.31 5.47
C SER A 159 -11.67 1.20 5.29
N THR A 160 -12.50 0.94 6.31
CA THR A 160 -13.59 -0.05 6.24
C THR A 160 -14.59 0.32 5.14
N ARG A 161 -14.99 1.59 5.07
CA ARG A 161 -15.94 2.10 4.07
C ARG A 161 -15.36 1.99 2.65
N ILE A 162 -14.12 2.45 2.45
CA ILE A 162 -13.50 2.49 1.11
C ILE A 162 -13.23 1.09 0.55
N ASN A 163 -12.86 0.14 1.40
CA ASN A 163 -12.53 -1.21 0.98
C ASN A 163 -13.72 -2.18 1.04
N GLY A 164 -14.82 -1.80 1.70
CA GLY A 164 -15.92 -2.74 1.96
C GLY A 164 -15.49 -3.92 2.83
N LEU A 165 -14.70 -3.66 3.90
CA LEU A 165 -14.19 -4.73 4.75
C LEU A 165 -15.31 -5.55 5.38
N THR A 166 -15.23 -6.85 5.22
CA THR A 166 -16.09 -7.82 5.91
C THR A 166 -15.51 -8.24 7.25
N ASP A 167 -14.20 -8.22 7.37
CA ASP A 167 -13.46 -8.66 8.54
C ASP A 167 -12.22 -7.79 8.76
N ILE A 168 -11.71 -7.79 9.99
CA ILE A 168 -10.46 -7.17 10.36
C ILE A 168 -9.58 -8.20 11.07
N CYS A 169 -8.36 -8.39 10.57
CA CYS A 169 -7.30 -9.11 11.26
C CYS A 169 -6.46 -8.10 12.04
N LEU A 170 -6.68 -8.02 13.35
CA LEU A 170 -5.92 -7.13 14.23
C LEU A 170 -4.62 -7.81 14.67
N THR A 171 -3.50 -7.23 14.31
CA THR A 171 -2.15 -7.75 14.58
C THR A 171 -1.42 -6.93 15.64
N LYS A 172 -0.29 -7.42 16.13
CA LYS A 172 0.61 -6.69 17.04
C LYS A 172 -0.01 -6.29 18.40
N LEU A 173 -1.05 -6.98 18.87
CA LEU A 173 -1.62 -6.79 20.21
C LEU A 173 -0.60 -7.06 21.32
N ASP A 174 0.33 -7.99 21.09
CA ASP A 174 1.42 -8.34 21.98
C ASP A 174 2.37 -7.16 22.27
N VAL A 175 2.53 -6.24 21.33
CA VAL A 175 3.33 -5.02 21.48
C VAL A 175 2.75 -4.09 22.55
N LEU A 176 1.43 -4.09 22.69
CA LEU A 176 0.71 -3.27 23.67
C LEU A 176 0.62 -3.91 25.07
N SER A 177 1.15 -5.11 25.27
CA SER A 177 1.16 -5.76 26.58
C SER A 177 1.98 -4.96 27.60
N GLY A 178 1.40 -4.75 28.78
CA GLY A 178 2.02 -3.98 29.87
C GLY A 178 1.54 -2.52 29.98
N TYR A 179 0.79 -2.01 29.01
CA TYR A 179 0.07 -0.74 29.17
C TYR A 179 -1.19 -0.96 29.99
N GLU A 180 -1.42 -0.16 31.02
CA GLU A 180 -2.65 -0.19 31.84
C GLU A 180 -3.85 0.34 31.05
N THR A 181 -3.63 1.32 30.20
CA THR A 181 -4.61 1.92 29.31
C THR A 181 -4.01 2.08 27.92
N ILE A 182 -4.84 1.85 26.92
CA ILE A 182 -4.46 2.00 25.51
C ILE A 182 -5.38 3.06 24.90
N PRO A 183 -4.88 4.29 24.67
CA PRO A 183 -5.66 5.31 23.99
C PRO A 183 -6.05 4.90 22.57
N VAL A 184 -7.27 5.27 22.20
CA VAL A 184 -7.80 5.09 20.83
C VAL A 184 -8.36 6.42 20.36
N CYS A 185 -7.88 6.91 19.22
CA CYS A 185 -8.44 8.10 18.60
C CYS A 185 -9.81 7.76 17.99
N VAL A 186 -10.87 8.43 18.46
CA VAL A 186 -12.24 8.17 18.01
C VAL A 186 -12.83 9.34 17.21
N ALA A 187 -12.21 10.52 17.28
CA ALA A 187 -12.62 11.72 16.57
C ALA A 187 -11.44 12.69 16.46
N TYR A 188 -11.51 13.60 15.50
CA TYR A 188 -10.56 14.71 15.32
C TYR A 188 -11.24 16.03 15.70
N GLU A 189 -10.45 17.03 16.05
CA GLU A 189 -10.86 18.43 16.10
C GLU A 189 -10.29 19.14 14.87
N VAL A 190 -11.17 19.67 14.04
CA VAL A 190 -10.82 20.41 12.82
C VAL A 190 -11.51 21.76 12.89
N ASP A 191 -10.74 22.84 12.86
CA ASP A 191 -11.25 24.23 12.96
C ASP A 191 -12.20 24.47 14.14
N GLY A 192 -11.93 23.82 15.29
CA GLY A 192 -12.73 23.92 16.51
C GLY A 192 -14.02 23.08 16.50
N ALA A 193 -14.24 22.28 15.47
CA ALA A 193 -15.35 21.33 15.41
C ALA A 193 -14.86 19.88 15.55
N VAL A 194 -15.57 19.09 16.37
CA VAL A 194 -15.28 17.67 16.52
C VAL A 194 -15.95 16.88 15.40
N THR A 195 -15.16 16.04 14.73
CA THR A 195 -15.64 15.14 13.67
C THR A 195 -15.08 13.74 13.85
N ASP A 196 -15.90 12.72 13.60
CA ASP A 196 -15.48 11.31 13.54
C ASP A 196 -15.33 10.79 12.09
N GLU A 197 -15.52 11.69 11.12
CA GLU A 197 -15.25 11.45 9.71
C GLU A 197 -13.84 11.91 9.32
N MET A 198 -13.25 11.22 8.35
CA MET A 198 -11.95 11.58 7.79
C MET A 198 -12.05 12.92 7.05
N PRO A 199 -11.26 13.95 7.42
CA PRO A 199 -11.23 15.20 6.68
C PRO A 199 -10.78 15.00 5.24
N LEU A 200 -11.40 15.71 4.31
CA LEU A 200 -11.05 15.64 2.89
C LEU A 200 -9.87 16.56 2.54
N ASP A 201 -9.74 17.67 3.27
CA ASP A 201 -8.61 18.59 3.16
C ASP A 201 -7.58 18.31 4.26
N GLN A 202 -6.30 18.44 3.90
CA GLN A 202 -5.16 18.15 4.79
C GLN A 202 -4.34 19.41 5.04
#